data_da32b4d318f52c9f3a2cab51f3a83467
#
_entry.id   da32b4d318f52c9f3a2cab51f3a83467
#
_cell.length_a   1.000
_cell.length_b   1.000
_cell.length_c   1.000
_cell.angle_alpha   90.00
_cell.angle_beta   90.00
_cell.angle_gamma   90.00
#
_symmetry.space_group_name_H-M   'P 1'
#
loop_
_entity.id
_entity.type
_entity.pdbx_description
1 polymer ?
#
loop_
_entity_poly.entity_id
_entity_poly.type
_entity_poly.pdbx_seq_one_letter_code
_entity_poly.pdbx_strand_id
1 'polypeptide(L)'
;MLFRSALKRGADRVLAVDVGYGQLAWSLRQDERVTCLERFNIRYLTVADVPFEINVVLADLSFISLTTVLPALMSVLNHDGELLLMVKPQFEVGRDHIGEGVVRDPELRAASVQRVIASAQDMGAGLQGVLASPLPGPEGNVEYFIWLTSGAAQMSPEQVASAVQRAVEEGPQ
;
A
#
# COMPACT_ATOMS: atom_id res chain seq x y z
N MET A 1 8.71 -2.12 -10.50
CA MET A 1 8.75 -0.67 -10.84
C MET A 1 9.04 0.22 -9.63
N LEU A 2 8.41 0.02 -8.49
CA LEU A 2 8.53 0.86 -7.28
C LEU A 2 9.97 1.04 -6.80
N PHE A 3 10.71 -0.04 -6.60
CA PHE A 3 12.10 -0.01 -6.09
C PHE A 3 13.06 0.80 -6.96
N ARG A 4 12.97 0.66 -8.30
CA ARG A 4 13.77 1.48 -9.22
C ARG A 4 13.45 2.96 -9.11
N SER A 5 12.17 3.30 -8.93
CA SER A 5 11.73 4.69 -8.76
C SER A 5 12.24 5.28 -7.45
N ALA A 6 12.21 4.51 -6.36
CA ALA A 6 12.76 4.92 -5.08
C ALA A 6 14.26 5.23 -5.16
N LEU A 7 15.05 4.30 -5.73
CA LEU A 7 16.50 4.49 -5.91
C LEU A 7 16.84 5.69 -6.81
N LYS A 8 16.09 5.91 -7.89
CA LYS A 8 16.27 7.07 -8.78
C LYS A 8 15.93 8.40 -8.11
N ARG A 9 15.08 8.37 -7.08
CA ARG A 9 14.68 9.55 -6.30
C ARG A 9 15.49 9.74 -5.03
N GLY A 10 16.59 9.01 -4.88
CA GLY A 10 17.54 9.23 -3.80
C GLY A 10 17.36 8.36 -2.56
N ALA A 11 16.63 7.24 -2.66
CA ALA A 11 16.62 6.28 -1.56
C ALA A 11 18.05 5.70 -1.37
N ASP A 12 18.57 5.82 -0.17
CA ASP A 12 19.89 5.31 0.18
C ASP A 12 19.93 3.79 0.20
N ARG A 13 18.89 3.16 0.70
CA ARG A 13 18.75 1.71 0.82
C ARG A 13 17.30 1.28 0.54
N VAL A 14 17.12 0.06 0.03
CA VAL A 14 15.82 -0.54 -0.21
C VAL A 14 15.80 -1.97 0.30
N LEU A 15 14.81 -2.30 1.13
CA LEU A 15 14.45 -3.68 1.44
C LEU A 15 13.32 -4.10 0.50
N ALA A 16 13.62 -4.96 -0.45
CA ALA A 16 12.64 -5.51 -1.39
C ALA A 16 12.10 -6.84 -0.85
N VAL A 17 10.83 -6.84 -0.45
CA VAL A 17 10.16 -8.03 0.10
C VAL A 17 9.18 -8.59 -0.92
N ASP A 18 9.27 -9.87 -1.23
CA ASP A 18 8.37 -10.55 -2.16
C ASP A 18 8.10 -12.00 -1.72
N VAL A 19 6.84 -12.44 -1.86
CA VAL A 19 6.45 -13.84 -1.60
C VAL A 19 6.95 -14.77 -2.71
N GLY A 20 7.20 -14.25 -3.90
CA GLY A 20 7.75 -14.97 -5.05
C GLY A 20 9.27 -15.12 -4.97
N TYR A 21 9.82 -15.71 -6.02
CA TYR A 21 11.24 -15.89 -6.21
C TYR A 21 11.66 -15.45 -7.61
N GLY A 22 12.75 -14.69 -7.73
CA GLY A 22 13.27 -14.23 -9.01
C GLY A 22 12.45 -13.14 -9.69
N GLN A 23 11.51 -12.50 -8.97
CA GLN A 23 10.65 -11.45 -9.52
C GLN A 23 11.39 -10.11 -9.68
N LEU A 24 12.39 -9.88 -8.86
CA LEU A 24 13.17 -8.64 -8.91
C LEU A 24 14.09 -8.64 -10.14
N ALA A 25 14.03 -7.55 -10.91
CA ALA A 25 14.91 -7.37 -12.07
C ALA A 25 16.39 -7.53 -11.68
N TRP A 26 17.17 -8.21 -12.53
CA TRP A 26 18.57 -8.52 -12.27
C TRP A 26 19.40 -7.28 -11.88
N SER A 27 19.19 -6.15 -12.58
CA SER A 27 19.88 -4.90 -12.29
C SER A 27 19.60 -4.34 -10.89
N LEU A 28 18.43 -4.62 -10.31
CA LEU A 28 18.11 -4.23 -8.94
C LEU A 28 18.68 -5.22 -7.93
N ARG A 29 18.71 -6.49 -8.27
CA ARG A 29 19.31 -7.53 -7.43
C ARG A 29 20.82 -7.37 -7.27
N GLN A 30 21.50 -6.76 -8.26
CA GLN A 30 22.93 -6.48 -8.22
C GLN A 30 23.27 -5.09 -7.63
N ASP A 31 22.28 -4.27 -7.31
CA ASP A 31 22.51 -2.96 -6.70
C ASP A 31 22.80 -3.14 -5.20
N GLU A 32 23.97 -2.69 -4.76
CA GLU A 32 24.44 -2.83 -3.37
C GLU A 32 23.51 -2.16 -2.35
N ARG A 33 22.69 -1.22 -2.79
CA ARG A 33 21.67 -0.55 -1.95
C ARG A 33 20.43 -1.40 -1.74
N VAL A 34 20.26 -2.50 -2.48
CA VAL A 34 19.05 -3.34 -2.43
C VAL A 34 19.30 -4.62 -1.64
N THR A 35 18.62 -4.77 -0.54
CA THR A 35 18.49 -6.04 0.19
C THR A 35 17.24 -6.75 -0.28
N CYS A 36 17.35 -7.99 -0.73
CA CYS A 36 16.23 -8.76 -1.27
C CYS A 36 15.80 -9.86 -0.29
N LEU A 37 14.54 -9.82 0.12
CA LEU A 37 13.91 -10.83 0.97
C LEU A 37 12.80 -11.51 0.17
N GLU A 38 13.14 -12.61 -0.49
CA GLU A 38 12.24 -13.40 -1.34
C GLU A 38 11.67 -14.61 -0.61
N ARG A 39 10.56 -15.18 -1.15
CA ARG A 39 9.80 -16.27 -0.54
C ARG A 39 9.35 -15.93 0.88
N PHE A 40 9.12 -14.63 1.12
CA PHE A 40 8.79 -14.11 2.43
C PHE A 40 7.39 -13.46 2.37
N ASN A 41 6.50 -13.93 3.22
CA ASN A 41 5.17 -13.33 3.31
C ASN A 41 5.25 -12.09 4.23
N ILE A 42 4.99 -10.92 3.65
CA ILE A 42 5.09 -9.61 4.29
C ILE A 42 4.30 -9.50 5.62
N ARG A 43 3.23 -10.28 5.78
CA ARG A 43 2.43 -10.30 7.03
C ARG A 43 3.22 -10.74 8.27
N TYR A 44 4.35 -11.40 8.06
CA TYR A 44 5.23 -11.89 9.13
C TYR A 44 6.49 -11.04 9.31
N LEU A 45 6.59 -9.91 8.61
CA LEU A 45 7.73 -9.02 8.72
C LEU A 45 7.83 -8.46 10.14
N THR A 46 9.04 -8.50 10.69
CA THR A 46 9.36 -7.99 12.01
C THR A 46 10.60 -7.11 11.96
N VAL A 47 10.85 -6.34 13.00
CA VAL A 47 12.07 -5.50 13.12
C VAL A 47 13.35 -6.34 12.99
N ALA A 48 13.33 -7.61 13.40
CA ALA A 48 14.50 -8.50 13.27
C ALA A 48 14.86 -8.84 11.83
N ASP A 49 13.90 -8.75 10.91
CA ASP A 49 14.10 -9.02 9.48
C ASP A 49 14.62 -7.80 8.72
N VAL A 50 14.62 -6.63 9.36
CA VAL A 50 14.94 -5.34 8.73
C VAL A 50 16.37 -4.92 9.08
N PRO A 51 17.29 -4.82 8.10
CA PRO A 51 18.71 -4.57 8.36
C PRO A 51 19.06 -3.08 8.55
N PHE A 52 18.08 -2.16 8.45
CA PHE A 52 18.24 -0.72 8.57
C PHE A 52 16.90 -0.05 8.88
N GLU A 53 16.93 1.20 9.32
CA GLU A 53 15.73 1.98 9.61
C GLU A 53 14.88 2.23 8.35
N ILE A 54 13.57 2.06 8.48
CA ILE A 54 12.60 2.27 7.40
C ILE A 54 11.88 3.60 7.62
N ASN A 55 12.10 4.54 6.73
CA ASN A 55 11.42 5.85 6.73
C ASN A 55 10.24 5.90 5.75
N VAL A 56 10.25 5.05 4.73
CA VAL A 56 9.19 5.01 3.71
C VAL A 56 8.83 3.57 3.37
N VAL A 57 7.55 3.25 3.41
CA VAL A 57 7.00 2.00 2.92
C VAL A 57 6.25 2.26 1.62
N LEU A 58 6.61 1.52 0.57
CA LEU A 58 5.90 1.49 -0.71
C LEU A 58 5.30 0.10 -0.88
N ALA A 59 3.98 -0.02 -0.95
CA ALA A 59 3.34 -1.33 -1.09
C ALA A 59 2.36 -1.36 -2.27
N ASP A 60 2.63 -2.28 -3.18
CA ASP A 60 1.78 -2.70 -4.29
C ASP A 60 1.64 -4.22 -4.21
N LEU A 61 0.67 -4.67 -3.41
CA LEU A 61 0.46 -6.07 -3.07
C LEU A 61 -0.74 -6.65 -3.81
N SER A 62 -0.70 -7.94 -4.08
CA SER A 62 -1.81 -8.66 -4.70
C SER A 62 -2.20 -9.89 -3.88
N PHE A 63 -3.48 -10.26 -3.95
CA PHE A 63 -4.04 -11.45 -3.29
C PHE A 63 -3.99 -11.44 -1.75
N ILE A 64 -3.84 -10.27 -1.16
CA ILE A 64 -3.88 -10.06 0.29
C ILE A 64 -4.48 -8.70 0.58
N SER A 65 -5.31 -8.60 1.62
CA SER A 65 -5.82 -7.31 2.10
C SER A 65 -4.70 -6.52 2.80
N LEU A 66 -4.66 -5.21 2.54
CA LEU A 66 -3.75 -4.29 3.24
C LEU A 66 -4.00 -4.28 4.75
N THR A 67 -5.26 -4.43 5.20
CA THR A 67 -5.57 -4.49 6.63
C THR A 67 -4.87 -5.66 7.34
N THR A 68 -4.57 -6.75 6.62
CA THR A 68 -3.84 -7.90 7.15
C THR A 68 -2.34 -7.63 7.31
N VAL A 69 -1.76 -6.79 6.46
CA VAL A 69 -0.30 -6.54 6.46
C VAL A 69 0.08 -5.23 7.18
N LEU A 70 -0.86 -4.31 7.36
CA LEU A 70 -0.62 -3.04 8.05
C LEU A 70 0.08 -3.19 9.40
N PRO A 71 -0.30 -4.15 10.29
CA PRO A 71 0.42 -4.31 11.55
C PRO A 71 1.91 -4.57 11.38
N ALA A 72 2.29 -5.41 10.41
CA ALA A 72 3.69 -5.71 10.12
C ALA A 72 4.42 -4.48 9.53
N LEU A 73 3.79 -3.77 8.59
CA LEU A 73 4.36 -2.56 7.98
C LEU A 73 4.57 -1.46 9.03
N MET A 74 3.59 -1.23 9.90
CA MET A 74 3.68 -0.23 10.96
C MET A 74 4.73 -0.60 12.02
N SER A 75 4.93 -1.88 12.30
CA SER A 75 5.90 -2.33 13.31
C SER A 75 7.36 -2.07 12.92
N VAL A 76 7.67 -1.96 11.64
CA VAL A 76 9.03 -1.73 11.11
C VAL A 76 9.27 -0.30 10.65
N LEU A 77 8.22 0.50 10.57
CA LEU A 77 8.30 1.89 10.16
C LEU A 77 8.75 2.78 11.32
N ASN A 78 9.66 3.71 11.04
CA ASN A 78 10.05 4.73 12.01
C ASN A 78 8.86 5.62 12.42
N HIS A 79 8.97 6.22 13.60
CA HIS A 79 8.11 7.33 13.97
C HIS A 79 8.24 8.44 12.91
N ASP A 80 7.14 9.07 12.53
CA ASP A 80 7.04 10.06 11.44
C ASP A 80 7.36 9.49 10.03
N GLY A 81 7.50 8.17 9.91
CA GLY A 81 7.70 7.53 8.62
C GLY A 81 6.44 7.52 7.75
N GLU A 82 6.62 7.36 6.46
CA GLU A 82 5.55 7.49 5.46
C GLU A 82 5.17 6.13 4.84
N LEU A 83 3.88 5.96 4.55
CA LEU A 83 3.39 4.81 3.79
C LEU A 83 2.68 5.32 2.53
N LEU A 84 3.09 4.82 1.39
CA LEU A 84 2.38 4.96 0.12
C LEU A 84 1.89 3.57 -0.30
N LEU A 85 0.61 3.33 -0.13
CA LEU A 85 0.01 2.02 -0.30
C LEU A 85 -0.98 2.05 -1.47
N MET A 86 -0.93 1.03 -2.32
CA MET A 86 -1.92 0.83 -3.38
C MET A 86 -3.05 -0.05 -2.86
N VAL A 87 -4.20 0.55 -2.65
CA VAL A 87 -5.44 -0.15 -2.30
C VAL A 87 -6.06 -0.73 -3.55
N LYS A 88 -6.28 -2.01 -3.55
CA LYS A 88 -6.92 -2.77 -4.64
C LYS A 88 -8.27 -3.29 -4.15
N PRO A 89 -9.38 -2.64 -4.50
CA PRO A 89 -10.71 -3.01 -3.98
C PRO A 89 -11.01 -4.49 -4.12
N GLN A 90 -10.58 -5.15 -5.20
CA GLN A 90 -10.78 -6.58 -5.42
C GLN A 90 -10.14 -7.49 -4.36
N PHE A 91 -9.17 -7.00 -3.59
CA PHE A 91 -8.55 -7.74 -2.49
C PHE A 91 -9.02 -7.26 -1.10
N GLU A 92 -9.83 -6.21 -1.05
CA GLU A 92 -10.37 -5.65 0.18
C GLU A 92 -11.86 -5.99 0.40
N VAL A 93 -12.66 -6.08 -0.66
CA VAL A 93 -14.06 -6.55 -0.55
C VAL A 93 -14.10 -8.05 -0.30
N GLY A 94 -15.05 -8.53 0.50
CA GLY A 94 -15.23 -9.98 0.69
C GLY A 94 -15.53 -10.69 -0.63
N ARG A 95 -15.25 -11.99 -0.69
CA ARG A 95 -15.42 -12.82 -1.90
C ARG A 95 -16.81 -12.72 -2.53
N ASP A 96 -17.84 -12.49 -1.74
CA ASP A 96 -19.24 -12.39 -2.17
C ASP A 96 -19.54 -11.11 -2.98
N HIS A 97 -18.63 -10.11 -2.95
CA HIS A 97 -18.74 -8.83 -3.65
C HIS A 97 -17.81 -8.71 -4.86
N ILE A 98 -17.00 -9.74 -5.11
CA ILE A 98 -16.14 -9.80 -6.28
C ILE A 98 -16.88 -10.58 -7.37
N GLY A 99 -17.62 -9.90 -8.24
CA GLY A 99 -18.27 -10.56 -9.39
C GLY A 99 -17.26 -11.33 -10.26
N GLU A 100 -17.06 -10.91 -11.48
CA GLU A 100 -16.05 -11.48 -12.40
C GLU A 100 -14.61 -11.01 -12.13
N GLY A 101 -14.23 -10.76 -10.85
CA GLY A 101 -12.89 -10.27 -10.49
C GLY A 101 -12.76 -8.73 -10.50
N VAL A 102 -13.83 -8.00 -10.86
CA VAL A 102 -13.81 -6.54 -10.99
C VAL A 102 -14.83 -5.89 -10.05
N VAL A 103 -14.39 -4.96 -9.22
CA VAL A 103 -15.26 -4.16 -8.35
C VAL A 103 -15.72 -2.91 -9.10
N ARG A 104 -16.90 -2.99 -9.72
CA ARG A 104 -17.48 -1.88 -10.53
C ARG A 104 -18.21 -0.86 -9.68
N ASP A 105 -18.81 -1.28 -8.57
CA ASP A 105 -19.59 -0.43 -7.69
C ASP A 105 -18.69 0.63 -7.00
N PRO A 106 -18.91 1.94 -7.25
CA PRO A 106 -18.14 3.00 -6.62
C PRO A 106 -18.28 3.04 -5.11
N GLU A 107 -19.42 2.62 -4.54
CA GLU A 107 -19.63 2.58 -3.09
C GLU A 107 -18.75 1.48 -2.45
N LEU A 108 -18.65 0.31 -3.09
CA LEU A 108 -17.76 -0.77 -2.63
C LEU A 108 -16.29 -0.36 -2.75
N ARG A 109 -15.91 0.37 -3.81
CA ARG A 109 -14.57 0.92 -3.96
C ARG A 109 -14.25 1.90 -2.83
N ALA A 110 -15.16 2.86 -2.58
CA ALA A 110 -15.01 3.83 -1.49
C ALA A 110 -14.90 3.15 -0.12
N ALA A 111 -15.80 2.21 0.18
CA ALA A 111 -15.79 1.46 1.44
C ALA A 111 -14.49 0.67 1.65
N SER A 112 -13.91 0.12 0.58
CA SER A 112 -12.62 -0.59 0.64
C SER A 112 -11.48 0.35 1.05
N VAL A 113 -11.39 1.51 0.41
CA VAL A 113 -10.36 2.51 0.71
C VAL A 113 -10.52 3.05 2.13
N GLN A 114 -11.75 3.40 2.54
CA GLN A 114 -12.04 3.88 3.90
C GLN A 114 -11.65 2.86 4.97
N ARG A 115 -11.91 1.57 4.74
CA ARG A 115 -11.56 0.49 5.67
C ARG A 115 -10.05 0.40 5.89
N VAL A 116 -9.27 0.48 4.82
CA VAL A 116 -7.79 0.44 4.93
C VAL A 116 -7.28 1.67 5.68
N ILE A 117 -7.81 2.87 5.38
CA ILE A 117 -7.45 4.11 6.07
C ILE A 117 -7.81 4.02 7.56
N ALA A 118 -9.01 3.57 7.90
CA ALA A 118 -9.44 3.42 9.29
C ALA A 118 -8.52 2.46 10.05
N SER A 119 -8.18 1.30 9.44
CA SER A 119 -7.24 0.36 10.03
C SER A 119 -5.86 0.98 10.29
N ALA A 120 -5.36 1.83 9.40
CA ALA A 120 -4.10 2.53 9.60
C ALA A 120 -4.21 3.61 10.70
N GLN A 121 -5.32 4.34 10.76
CA GLN A 121 -5.59 5.34 11.81
C GLN A 121 -5.68 4.68 13.20
N ASP A 122 -6.28 3.51 13.32
CA ASP A 122 -6.33 2.73 14.57
C ASP A 122 -4.91 2.36 15.07
N MET A 123 -3.92 2.33 14.17
CA MET A 123 -2.51 2.10 14.48
C MET A 123 -1.69 3.40 14.63
N GLY A 124 -2.34 4.56 14.62
CA GLY A 124 -1.70 5.86 14.83
C GLY A 124 -1.16 6.54 13.58
N ALA A 125 -1.52 6.10 12.36
CA ALA A 125 -1.16 6.81 11.14
C ALA A 125 -2.23 7.84 10.75
N GLY A 126 -1.82 9.02 10.27
CA GLY A 126 -2.70 10.06 9.74
C GLY A 126 -2.71 10.07 8.21
N LEU A 127 -3.91 10.17 7.60
CA LEU A 127 -4.07 10.31 6.16
C LEU A 127 -3.55 11.67 5.69
N GLN A 128 -2.66 11.67 4.69
CA GLN A 128 -2.14 12.87 4.03
C GLN A 128 -2.79 13.09 2.66
N GLY A 129 -3.16 12.01 1.98
CA GLY A 129 -3.80 12.08 0.67
C GLY A 129 -4.34 10.75 0.19
N VAL A 130 -5.31 10.84 -0.72
CA VAL A 130 -5.86 9.69 -1.44
C VAL A 130 -6.15 10.12 -2.88
N LEU A 131 -5.85 9.25 -3.83
CA LEU A 131 -6.16 9.46 -5.25
C LEU A 131 -6.36 8.12 -5.97
N ALA A 132 -7.19 8.13 -7.03
CA ALA A 132 -7.29 6.98 -7.91
C ALA A 132 -6.05 6.86 -8.80
N SER A 133 -5.63 5.63 -9.07
CA SER A 133 -4.59 5.38 -10.08
C SER A 133 -5.11 5.78 -11.47
N PRO A 134 -4.35 6.57 -12.25
CA PRO A 134 -4.73 6.88 -13.62
C PRO A 134 -4.58 5.67 -14.56
N LEU A 135 -3.90 4.63 -14.12
CA LEU A 135 -3.73 3.39 -14.85
C LEU A 135 -4.66 2.33 -14.25
N PRO A 136 -5.48 1.67 -15.08
CA PRO A 136 -6.29 0.56 -14.60
C PRO A 136 -5.40 -0.59 -14.16
N GLY A 137 -5.82 -1.29 -13.12
CA GLY A 137 -5.25 -2.58 -12.73
C GLY A 137 -5.58 -3.67 -13.74
N PRO A 138 -5.05 -4.88 -13.54
CA PRO A 138 -5.44 -6.04 -14.33
C PRO A 138 -6.97 -6.18 -14.38
N GLU A 139 -7.51 -6.58 -15.52
CA GLU A 139 -8.96 -6.79 -15.73
C GLU A 139 -9.81 -5.50 -15.64
N GLY A 140 -9.19 -4.33 -15.49
CA GLY A 140 -9.87 -3.04 -15.49
C GLY A 140 -10.32 -2.55 -14.10
N ASN A 141 -9.83 -3.16 -13.02
CA ASN A 141 -10.07 -2.63 -11.68
C ASN A 141 -9.50 -1.22 -11.50
N VAL A 142 -10.25 -0.34 -10.84
CA VAL A 142 -9.73 0.95 -10.38
C VAL A 142 -9.02 0.74 -9.05
N GLU A 143 -7.75 1.12 -9.00
CA GLU A 143 -6.90 1.02 -7.82
C GLU A 143 -6.65 2.42 -7.25
N TYR A 144 -6.35 2.51 -5.95
CA TYR A 144 -6.20 3.79 -5.26
C TYR A 144 -4.87 3.86 -4.53
N PHE A 145 -4.21 5.00 -4.58
CA PHE A 145 -3.08 5.29 -3.71
C PHE A 145 -3.56 6.02 -2.47
N ILE A 146 -3.12 5.56 -1.31
CA ILE A 146 -3.24 6.30 -0.05
C ILE A 146 -1.85 6.64 0.46
N TRP A 147 -1.70 7.88 0.91
CA TRP A 147 -0.49 8.36 1.56
C TRP A 147 -0.80 8.63 3.02
N LEU A 148 -0.04 8.01 3.90
CA LEU A 148 -0.20 8.05 5.34
C LEU A 148 1.14 8.42 5.99
N THR A 149 1.10 9.09 7.14
CA THR A 149 2.28 9.35 7.97
C THR A 149 2.05 8.82 9.38
N SER A 150 2.99 8.03 9.89
CA SER A 150 2.96 7.53 11.26
C SER A 150 3.05 8.69 12.26
N GLY A 151 2.23 8.68 13.31
CA GLY A 151 2.21 9.73 14.32
C GLY A 151 1.55 11.06 13.90
N ALA A 152 1.15 11.21 12.64
CA ALA A 152 0.49 12.44 12.17
C ALA A 152 -0.94 12.56 12.71
N ALA A 153 -1.43 13.79 12.76
CA ALA A 153 -2.80 14.10 13.15
C ALA A 153 -3.80 13.35 12.24
N GLN A 154 -4.80 12.75 12.85
CA GLN A 154 -5.82 11.99 12.14
C GLN A 154 -6.93 12.89 11.63
N MET A 155 -7.41 12.62 10.42
CA MET A 155 -8.63 13.20 9.89
C MET A 155 -9.87 12.59 10.57
N SER A 156 -10.95 13.37 10.70
CA SER A 156 -12.22 12.81 11.15
C SER A 156 -12.78 11.83 10.12
N PRO A 157 -13.68 10.90 10.52
CA PRO A 157 -14.31 9.98 9.59
C PRO A 157 -15.00 10.69 8.40
N GLU A 158 -15.62 11.84 8.62
CA GLU A 158 -16.28 12.64 7.59
C GLU A 158 -15.26 13.24 6.61
N GLN A 159 -14.11 13.71 7.10
CA GLN A 159 -13.03 14.22 6.27
C GLN A 159 -12.43 13.11 5.40
N VAL A 160 -12.22 11.93 5.98
CA VAL A 160 -11.75 10.74 5.23
C VAL A 160 -12.77 10.35 4.17
N ALA A 161 -14.05 10.26 4.53
CA ALA A 161 -15.13 9.91 3.60
C ALA A 161 -15.20 10.90 2.43
N SER A 162 -15.11 12.20 2.70
CA SER A 162 -15.11 13.24 1.65
C SER A 162 -13.88 13.15 0.73
N ALA A 163 -12.69 12.88 1.28
CA ALA A 163 -11.48 12.73 0.49
C ALA A 163 -11.54 11.49 -0.41
N VAL A 164 -12.02 10.37 0.13
CA VAL A 164 -12.18 9.12 -0.63
C VAL A 164 -13.24 9.27 -1.72
N GLN A 165 -14.37 9.90 -1.41
CA GLN A 165 -15.43 10.12 -2.40
C GLN A 165 -14.91 10.92 -3.60
N ARG A 166 -14.18 12.01 -3.37
CA ARG A 166 -13.54 12.77 -4.45
C ARG A 166 -12.59 11.91 -5.29
N ALA A 167 -11.76 11.09 -4.65
CA ALA A 167 -10.86 10.21 -5.38
C ALA A 167 -11.59 9.18 -6.25
N VAL A 168 -12.78 8.72 -5.82
CA VAL A 168 -13.63 7.82 -6.61
C VAL A 168 -14.28 8.54 -7.78
N GLU A 169 -14.76 9.77 -7.58
CA GLU A 169 -15.43 10.59 -8.62
C GLU A 169 -14.45 11.09 -9.69
N GLU A 170 -13.25 11.50 -9.29
CA GLU A 170 -12.20 12.01 -10.18
C GLU A 170 -11.42 10.90 -10.89
N GLY A 171 -11.55 9.66 -10.42
CA GLY A 171 -10.85 8.51 -10.94
C GLY A 171 -11.47 7.95 -12.23
N PRO A 172 -10.83 6.96 -12.87
CA PRO A 172 -11.39 6.22 -14.00
C PRO A 172 -12.75 5.60 -13.65
N GLN A 173 -13.68 5.62 -14.64
CA GLN A 173 -15.03 5.06 -14.50
C GLN A 173 -15.11 3.66 -15.09
#